data_a8e069e1121a6dac2adb5b93e53520db
#
_entry.id   a8e069e1121a6dac2adb5b93e53520db
#
_cell.length_a   1.000
_cell.length_b   1.000
_cell.length_c   1.000
_cell.angle_alpha   90.00
_cell.angle_beta   90.00
_cell.angle_gamma   90.00
#
_symmetry.space_group_name_H-M   'P 1'
#
loop_
_entity.id
_entity.type
_entity.pdbx_description
1 polymer ?
#
loop_
_entity_poly.entity_id
_entity_poly.type
_entity_poly.pdbx_seq_one_letter_code
_entity_poly.pdbx_strand_id
1 'polypeptide(L)'
;VFIAGDAAHLMPPFMGQGMCAGIRDVSNLSWKIIHCVKKTHNEKILNSFQKERFSNVKEYIETTMKMGEFINAMRSYKISNTISDQSNGSKTMKSIKPELGPGLGSTLDKNRGRIFPKFNISKSKSFDELFSFEPILIVSKKLKLKKMSNKIKIVKESSYKELTKILKKFNADAILVRPDRFILQTF
;
A
#
# COMPACT_ATOMS: atom_id res chain seq x y z
N VAL A 1 -9.43 -9.76 -19.93
CA VAL A 1 -8.56 -10.70 -19.18
C VAL A 1 -7.64 -9.87 -18.29
N PHE A 2 -7.42 -10.30 -17.04
CA PHE A 2 -6.44 -9.73 -16.10
C PHE A 2 -5.43 -10.80 -15.72
N ILE A 3 -4.18 -10.41 -15.63
CA ILE A 3 -3.09 -11.25 -15.11
C ILE A 3 -2.55 -10.60 -13.84
N ALA A 4 -2.12 -11.41 -12.86
CA ALA A 4 -1.66 -10.96 -11.55
C ALA A 4 -0.58 -11.90 -11.02
N GLY A 5 0.23 -11.42 -10.06
CA GLY A 5 1.31 -12.19 -9.47
C GLY A 5 2.34 -12.62 -10.51
N ASP A 6 2.91 -13.80 -10.36
CA ASP A 6 3.99 -14.30 -11.20
C ASP A 6 3.61 -14.43 -12.69
N ALA A 7 2.31 -14.53 -13.00
CA ALA A 7 1.83 -14.49 -14.39
C ALA A 7 1.99 -13.10 -15.04
N ALA A 8 2.05 -12.05 -14.23
CA ALA A 8 2.18 -10.66 -14.68
C ALA A 8 3.61 -10.12 -14.52
N HIS A 9 4.34 -10.57 -13.51
CA HIS A 9 5.67 -10.10 -13.18
C HIS A 9 6.45 -11.11 -12.37
N LEU A 10 7.68 -11.35 -12.73
CA LEU A 10 8.63 -12.14 -11.95
C LEU A 10 9.50 -11.21 -11.10
N MET A 11 9.77 -11.62 -9.88
CA MET A 11 10.57 -10.84 -8.94
C MET A 11 11.75 -11.68 -8.41
N PRO A 12 12.99 -11.14 -8.43
CA PRO A 12 14.12 -11.81 -7.81
C PRO A 12 13.87 -12.12 -6.33
N PRO A 13 14.36 -13.24 -5.79
CA PRO A 13 13.97 -13.73 -4.46
C PRO A 13 14.58 -12.96 -3.28
N PHE A 14 15.53 -12.06 -3.51
CA PHE A 14 16.35 -11.42 -2.49
C PHE A 14 15.60 -10.68 -1.37
N MET A 15 14.39 -10.22 -1.61
CA MET A 15 13.56 -9.57 -0.61
C MET A 15 12.32 -10.39 -0.21
N GLY A 16 12.09 -11.56 -0.81
CA GLY A 16 10.92 -12.38 -0.55
C GLY A 16 9.57 -11.69 -0.86
N GLN A 17 9.54 -10.73 -1.79
CA GLN A 17 8.36 -9.90 -2.04
C GLN A 17 7.44 -10.39 -3.15
N GLY A 18 7.80 -11.47 -3.89
CA GLY A 18 7.00 -11.98 -5.01
C GLY A 18 5.58 -12.34 -4.60
N MET A 19 5.42 -13.23 -3.63
CA MET A 19 4.10 -13.61 -3.10
C MET A 19 3.32 -12.39 -2.57
N CYS A 20 3.98 -11.50 -1.85
CA CYS A 20 3.35 -10.28 -1.32
C CYS A 20 2.88 -9.34 -2.44
N ALA A 21 3.62 -9.25 -3.54
CA ALA A 21 3.22 -8.47 -4.71
C ALA A 21 1.97 -9.05 -5.35
N GLY A 22 1.91 -10.38 -5.54
CA GLY A 22 0.71 -11.07 -6.04
C GLY A 22 -0.51 -10.88 -5.14
N ILE A 23 -0.36 -10.96 -3.81
CA ILE A 23 -1.44 -10.69 -2.86
C ILE A 23 -1.94 -9.24 -3.00
N ARG A 24 -1.04 -8.27 -3.19
CA ARG A 24 -1.43 -6.86 -3.42
C ARG A 24 -2.15 -6.67 -4.75
N ASP A 25 -1.76 -7.41 -5.80
CA ASP A 25 -2.47 -7.38 -7.08
C ASP A 25 -3.91 -7.87 -6.90
N VAL A 26 -4.08 -9.03 -6.28
CA VAL A 26 -5.41 -9.61 -6.02
C VAL A 26 -6.23 -8.69 -5.13
N SER A 27 -5.64 -8.12 -4.08
CA SER A 27 -6.33 -7.16 -3.22
C SER A 27 -6.79 -5.93 -3.99
N ASN A 28 -5.96 -5.39 -4.91
CA ASN A 28 -6.32 -4.23 -5.72
C ASN A 28 -7.42 -4.54 -6.74
N LEU A 29 -7.40 -5.72 -7.33
CA LEU A 29 -8.32 -6.12 -8.39
C LEU A 29 -9.67 -6.60 -7.85
N SER A 30 -9.68 -7.39 -6.78
CA SER A 30 -10.88 -8.08 -6.28
C SER A 30 -12.01 -7.13 -5.90
N TRP A 31 -11.72 -6.07 -5.13
CA TRP A 31 -12.76 -5.13 -4.75
C TRP A 31 -13.33 -4.36 -5.95
N LYS A 32 -12.50 -4.07 -6.96
CA LYS A 32 -12.95 -3.43 -8.20
C LYS A 32 -13.90 -4.33 -8.99
N ILE A 33 -13.56 -5.62 -9.12
CA ILE A 33 -14.43 -6.62 -9.75
C ILE A 33 -15.74 -6.73 -8.99
N ILE A 34 -15.72 -6.82 -7.66
CA ILE A 34 -16.92 -6.91 -6.83
C ILE A 34 -17.85 -5.72 -7.08
N HIS A 35 -17.29 -4.51 -7.16
CA HIS A 35 -18.08 -3.31 -7.44
C HIS A 35 -18.68 -3.31 -8.85
N CYS A 36 -17.96 -3.83 -9.83
CA CYS A 36 -18.49 -3.99 -11.20
C CYS A 36 -19.62 -5.03 -11.23
N VAL A 37 -19.42 -6.20 -10.62
CA VAL A 37 -20.44 -7.27 -10.56
C VAL A 37 -21.70 -6.80 -9.82
N LYS A 38 -21.55 -6.08 -8.72
CA LYS A 38 -22.66 -5.48 -7.97
C LYS A 38 -23.26 -4.25 -8.66
N LYS A 39 -22.76 -3.84 -9.82
CA LYS A 39 -23.18 -2.64 -10.56
C LYS A 39 -23.15 -1.35 -9.72
N THR A 40 -22.27 -1.28 -8.74
CA THR A 40 -22.10 -0.09 -7.89
C THR A 40 -21.12 0.91 -8.49
N HIS A 41 -20.24 0.46 -9.38
CA HIS A 41 -19.30 1.26 -10.16
C HIS A 41 -19.29 0.81 -11.63
N ASN A 42 -18.87 1.72 -12.50
CA ASN A 42 -18.67 1.43 -13.92
C ASN A 42 -17.41 0.56 -14.11
N GLU A 43 -17.39 -0.31 -15.10
CA GLU A 43 -16.25 -1.18 -15.46
C GLU A 43 -14.95 -0.40 -15.73
N LYS A 44 -15.03 0.89 -16.05
CA LYS A 44 -13.87 1.78 -16.20
C LYS A 44 -12.97 1.82 -14.97
N ILE A 45 -13.47 1.46 -13.79
CA ILE A 45 -12.65 1.34 -12.56
C ILE A 45 -11.54 0.29 -12.73
N LEU A 46 -11.78 -0.76 -13.51
CA LEU A 46 -10.83 -1.82 -13.79
C LEU A 46 -9.60 -1.33 -14.58
N ASN A 47 -9.76 -0.29 -15.40
CA ASN A 47 -8.67 0.30 -16.18
C ASN A 47 -7.57 0.91 -15.31
N SER A 48 -7.86 1.20 -14.04
CA SER A 48 -6.88 1.71 -13.10
C SER A 48 -5.94 0.61 -12.57
N PHE A 49 -6.30 -0.67 -12.67
CA PHE A 49 -5.54 -1.79 -12.10
C PHE A 49 -4.09 -1.81 -12.57
N GLN A 50 -3.88 -1.90 -13.88
CA GLN A 50 -2.54 -1.97 -14.45
C GLN A 50 -1.71 -0.73 -14.11
N LYS A 51 -2.29 0.46 -14.27
CA LYS A 51 -1.58 1.73 -14.01
C LYS A 51 -1.13 1.85 -12.56
N GLU A 52 -2.01 1.49 -11.62
CA GLU A 52 -1.72 1.54 -10.19
C GLU A 52 -0.69 0.50 -9.76
N ARG A 53 -0.82 -0.74 -10.26
CA ARG A 53 0.05 -1.83 -9.85
C ARG A 53 1.41 -1.81 -10.52
N PHE A 54 1.47 -1.41 -11.78
CA PHE A 54 2.72 -1.38 -12.55
C PHE A 54 3.82 -0.58 -11.84
N SER A 55 3.55 0.67 -11.48
CA SER A 55 4.55 1.52 -10.81
C SER A 55 4.97 0.94 -9.45
N ASN A 56 4.00 0.43 -8.68
CA ASN A 56 4.26 -0.16 -7.37
C ASN A 56 5.14 -1.42 -7.47
N VAL A 57 4.84 -2.33 -8.39
CA VAL A 57 5.61 -3.56 -8.61
C VAL A 57 6.99 -3.26 -9.18
N LYS A 58 7.08 -2.33 -10.13
CA LYS A 58 8.35 -1.92 -10.75
C LYS A 58 9.35 -1.48 -9.69
N GLU A 59 8.94 -0.64 -8.73
CA GLU A 59 9.82 -0.16 -7.65
C GLU A 59 10.33 -1.31 -6.76
N TYR A 60 9.48 -2.33 -6.49
CA TYR A 60 9.91 -3.53 -5.77
C TYR A 60 10.94 -4.33 -6.57
N ILE A 61 10.71 -4.54 -7.87
CA ILE A 61 11.63 -5.29 -8.74
C ILE A 61 12.98 -4.58 -8.81
N GLU A 62 13.00 -3.27 -9.09
CA GLU A 62 14.23 -2.48 -9.18
C GLU A 62 15.02 -2.50 -7.87
N THR A 63 14.34 -2.38 -6.74
CA THR A 63 14.99 -2.44 -5.43
C THR A 63 15.56 -3.82 -5.15
N THR A 64 14.84 -4.88 -5.52
CA THR A 64 15.27 -6.27 -5.34
C THR A 64 16.48 -6.59 -6.23
N MET A 65 16.51 -6.07 -7.46
CA MET A 65 17.67 -6.20 -8.35
C MET A 65 18.92 -5.54 -7.77
N LYS A 66 18.79 -4.29 -7.31
CA LYS A 66 19.90 -3.57 -6.63
C LYS A 66 20.42 -4.32 -5.41
N MET A 67 19.53 -4.97 -4.65
CA MET A 67 19.93 -5.81 -3.52
C MET A 67 20.71 -7.04 -3.97
N GLY A 68 20.31 -7.68 -5.05
CA GLY A 68 21.03 -8.81 -5.65
C GLY A 68 22.43 -8.40 -6.10
N GLU A 69 22.56 -7.26 -6.78
CA GLU A 69 23.86 -6.70 -7.19
C GLU A 69 24.75 -6.43 -5.98
N PHE A 70 24.21 -5.84 -4.92
CA PHE A 70 24.95 -5.58 -3.69
C PHE A 70 25.42 -6.88 -3.02
N ILE A 71 24.58 -7.92 -2.94
CA ILE A 71 24.95 -9.23 -2.37
C ILE A 71 26.07 -9.86 -3.19
N ASN A 72 25.99 -9.82 -4.52
CA ASN A 72 27.03 -10.34 -5.41
C ASN A 72 28.35 -9.59 -5.27
N ALA A 73 28.29 -8.26 -5.19
CA ALA A 73 29.49 -7.45 -4.96
C ALA A 73 30.16 -7.77 -3.61
N MET A 74 29.38 -7.94 -2.54
CA MET A 74 29.90 -8.34 -1.24
C MET A 74 30.54 -9.75 -1.26
N ARG A 75 29.95 -10.69 -2.02
CA ARG A 75 30.50 -12.02 -2.18
C ARG A 75 31.86 -11.98 -2.90
N SER A 76 31.97 -11.22 -3.97
CA SER A 76 33.19 -11.01 -4.72
C SER A 76 34.28 -10.35 -3.86
N TYR A 77 33.91 -9.35 -3.06
CA TYR A 77 34.83 -8.70 -2.12
C TYR A 77 35.37 -9.65 -1.06
N LYS A 78 34.53 -10.53 -0.47
CA LYS A 78 34.98 -11.55 0.49
C LYS A 78 35.90 -12.60 -0.12
N ILE A 79 35.70 -12.96 -1.38
CA ILE A 79 36.55 -13.93 -2.09
C ILE A 79 37.94 -13.32 -2.38
N SER A 80 37.98 -12.01 -2.69
CA SER A 80 39.26 -11.31 -2.97
C SER A 80 40.03 -10.88 -1.72
N ASN A 81 39.36 -10.71 -0.57
CA ASN A 81 39.96 -10.23 0.67
C ASN A 81 39.79 -11.28 1.79
N THR A 82 40.54 -12.37 1.71
CA THR A 82 40.59 -13.40 2.77
C THR A 82 41.47 -12.97 3.98
N ILE A 83 41.94 -11.72 4.04
CA ILE A 83 42.78 -11.18 5.11
C ILE A 83 42.31 -9.77 5.47
N SER A 84 41.87 -9.60 6.75
CA SER A 84 41.67 -8.34 7.49
C SER A 84 40.65 -7.32 6.93
N ASP A 85 39.46 -7.23 7.51
CA ASP A 85 39.09 -6.12 8.36
C ASP A 85 37.69 -6.32 8.96
N GLN A 86 37.63 -6.31 10.27
CA GLN A 86 36.39 -6.22 11.03
C GLN A 86 35.89 -4.78 10.99
N SER A 87 35.18 -4.38 9.93
CA SER A 87 34.33 -3.20 9.99
C SER A 87 32.89 -3.64 10.19
N ASN A 88 32.46 -3.68 11.45
CA ASN A 88 31.07 -3.90 11.88
C ASN A 88 30.16 -2.74 11.47
N GLY A 89 29.94 -2.55 10.19
CA GLY A 89 28.95 -1.63 9.66
C GLY A 89 27.67 -2.35 9.28
N SER A 90 26.77 -2.59 10.23
CA SER A 90 25.41 -3.06 9.93
C SER A 90 24.68 -1.99 9.11
N LYS A 91 24.68 -2.09 7.79
CA LYS A 91 23.84 -1.27 6.92
C LYS A 91 22.42 -1.82 6.93
N THR A 92 21.54 -1.24 7.76
CA THR A 92 20.11 -1.56 7.74
C THR A 92 19.47 -0.93 6.49
N MET A 93 18.94 -1.78 5.61
CA MET A 93 18.12 -1.31 4.49
C MET A 93 16.77 -0.81 4.99
N LYS A 94 16.39 0.41 4.60
CA LYS A 94 15.05 0.93 4.88
C LYS A 94 14.02 0.07 4.15
N SER A 95 12.97 -0.35 4.87
CA SER A 95 11.81 -1.02 4.26
C SER A 95 11.16 -0.07 3.26
N ILE A 96 11.07 -0.49 2.02
CA ILE A 96 10.35 0.26 0.98
C ILE A 96 8.84 0.04 1.14
N LYS A 97 8.07 1.09 0.83
CA LYS A 97 6.60 1.08 0.82
C LYS A 97 6.14 1.79 -0.44
N PRO A 98 6.32 1.16 -1.61
CA PRO A 98 5.97 1.80 -2.86
C PRO A 98 4.50 2.24 -2.90
N GLU A 99 4.28 3.43 -3.43
CA GLU A 99 2.94 3.98 -3.62
C GLU A 99 2.29 3.38 -4.87
N LEU A 100 0.97 3.45 -4.93
CA LEU A 100 0.25 3.09 -6.16
C LEU A 100 0.56 4.12 -7.26
N GLY A 101 0.73 3.63 -8.47
CA GLY A 101 0.83 4.46 -9.65
C GLY A 101 -0.42 5.30 -9.92
N PRO A 102 -0.45 6.11 -10.98
CA PRO A 102 -1.61 6.93 -11.33
C PRO A 102 -2.84 6.04 -11.59
N GLY A 103 -4.01 6.46 -11.10
CA GLY A 103 -5.23 5.67 -11.19
C GLY A 103 -6.40 6.38 -10.53
N LEU A 104 -7.06 5.73 -9.58
CA LEU A 104 -8.18 6.31 -8.85
C LEU A 104 -7.70 7.42 -7.89
N GLY A 105 -8.55 8.43 -7.72
CA GLY A 105 -8.27 9.59 -6.87
C GLY A 105 -7.51 10.71 -7.60
N SER A 106 -7.37 11.86 -6.94
CA SER A 106 -6.68 13.01 -7.50
C SER A 106 -5.17 12.83 -7.47
N THR A 107 -4.51 13.06 -8.59
CA THR A 107 -3.03 13.05 -8.68
C THR A 107 -2.39 14.26 -8.00
N LEU A 108 -3.17 15.28 -7.67
CA LEU A 108 -2.72 16.47 -6.92
C LEU A 108 -2.58 16.18 -5.41
N ASP A 109 -3.23 15.13 -4.91
CA ASP A 109 -3.11 14.72 -3.52
C ASP A 109 -1.84 13.90 -3.32
N LYS A 110 -0.85 14.49 -2.66
CA LYS A 110 0.46 13.87 -2.34
C LYS A 110 0.37 12.64 -1.42
N ASN A 111 -0.78 12.40 -0.80
CA ASN A 111 -0.99 11.23 0.06
C ASN A 111 -1.70 10.09 -0.69
N ARG A 112 -2.26 10.36 -1.88
CA ARG A 112 -2.91 9.35 -2.71
C ARG A 112 -1.94 8.20 -3.06
N GLY A 113 -2.42 6.99 -3.00
CA GLY A 113 -1.63 5.80 -3.33
C GLY A 113 -0.68 5.35 -2.24
N ARG A 114 -0.58 6.07 -1.12
CA ARG A 114 0.19 5.63 0.05
C ARG A 114 -0.60 4.60 0.85
N ILE A 115 0.10 3.63 1.44
CA ILE A 115 -0.55 2.64 2.30
C ILE A 115 -1.00 3.29 3.62
N PHE A 116 -2.24 3.04 4.01
CA PHE A 116 -2.77 3.47 5.30
C PHE A 116 -2.08 2.70 6.44
N PRO A 117 -1.62 3.39 7.51
CA PRO A 117 -0.90 2.75 8.60
C PRO A 117 -1.71 1.66 9.31
N LYS A 118 -1.06 0.53 9.61
CA LYS A 118 -1.63 -0.53 10.43
C LYS A 118 -1.53 -0.17 11.91
N PHE A 119 -2.60 -0.44 12.67
CA PHE A 119 -2.60 -0.36 14.13
C PHE A 119 -3.61 -1.34 14.72
N ASN A 120 -3.45 -1.67 16.00
CA ASN A 120 -4.36 -2.53 16.71
C ASN A 120 -5.42 -1.71 17.47
N ILE A 121 -6.67 -2.16 17.42
CA ILE A 121 -7.79 -1.58 18.15
C ILE A 121 -7.79 -2.09 19.60
N SER A 122 -7.41 -3.37 19.78
CA SER A 122 -7.24 -4.03 21.06
C SER A 122 -6.09 -5.04 21.00
N LYS A 123 -5.81 -5.76 22.10
CA LYS A 123 -4.77 -6.81 22.12
C LYS A 123 -4.96 -7.88 21.04
N SER A 124 -6.20 -8.22 20.69
CA SER A 124 -6.55 -9.30 19.76
C SER A 124 -7.14 -8.81 18.42
N LYS A 125 -7.39 -7.49 18.25
CA LYS A 125 -8.13 -6.97 17.11
C LYS A 125 -7.39 -5.86 16.40
N SER A 126 -7.19 -6.03 15.09
CA SER A 126 -6.57 -5.03 14.22
C SER A 126 -7.62 -4.08 13.61
N PHE A 127 -7.22 -2.83 13.35
CA PHE A 127 -8.04 -1.90 12.55
C PHE A 127 -8.35 -2.45 11.17
N ASP A 128 -7.52 -3.34 10.66
CA ASP A 128 -7.70 -3.99 9.36
C ASP A 128 -8.99 -4.80 9.27
N GLU A 129 -9.48 -5.31 10.39
CA GLU A 129 -10.74 -6.06 10.44
C GLU A 129 -11.99 -5.19 10.20
N LEU A 130 -11.83 -3.87 10.22
CA LEU A 130 -12.90 -2.95 9.86
C LEU A 130 -13.07 -2.82 8.33
N PHE A 131 -12.03 -3.17 7.56
CA PHE A 131 -12.11 -3.13 6.10
C PHE A 131 -13.00 -4.25 5.59
N SER A 132 -13.80 -3.88 4.61
CA SER A 132 -14.62 -4.76 3.79
C SER A 132 -14.34 -4.44 2.32
N PHE A 133 -15.27 -4.74 1.44
CA PHE A 133 -15.17 -4.32 0.05
C PHE A 133 -15.58 -2.85 -0.19
N GLU A 134 -16.03 -2.15 0.87
CA GLU A 134 -16.39 -0.74 0.81
C GLU A 134 -15.27 0.14 1.37
N PRO A 135 -15.10 1.36 0.82
CA PRO A 135 -14.12 2.30 1.35
C PRO A 135 -14.49 2.80 2.75
N ILE A 136 -13.47 3.20 3.50
CA ILE A 136 -13.61 3.78 4.84
C ILE A 136 -13.23 5.26 4.77
N LEU A 137 -14.12 6.14 5.25
CA LEU A 137 -13.83 7.54 5.46
C LEU A 137 -13.53 7.79 6.94
N ILE A 138 -12.29 8.16 7.23
CA ILE A 138 -11.84 8.57 8.55
C ILE A 138 -11.98 10.08 8.63
N VAL A 139 -12.59 10.59 9.71
CA VAL A 139 -12.89 12.01 9.86
C VAL A 139 -12.42 12.56 11.18
N SER A 140 -11.85 13.76 11.17
CA SER A 140 -11.48 14.51 12.37
C SER A 140 -12.72 14.99 13.13
N LYS A 141 -12.53 15.29 14.43
CA LYS A 141 -13.59 15.87 15.28
C LYS A 141 -14.09 17.23 14.78
N LYS A 142 -13.26 17.94 14.00
CA LYS A 142 -13.55 19.28 13.51
C LYS A 142 -14.49 19.29 12.32
N LEU A 143 -14.53 18.20 11.54
CA LEU A 143 -15.29 18.13 10.30
C LEU A 143 -16.76 17.79 10.56
N LYS A 144 -17.66 18.71 10.24
CA LYS A 144 -19.11 18.46 10.22
C LYS A 144 -19.48 17.83 8.89
N LEU A 145 -19.81 16.54 8.90
CA LEU A 145 -20.24 15.84 7.69
C LEU A 145 -21.67 16.25 7.32
N LYS A 146 -21.87 16.67 6.08
CA LYS A 146 -23.20 16.65 5.44
C LYS A 146 -23.55 15.19 5.15
N LYS A 147 -24.85 14.87 5.08
CA LYS A 147 -25.38 13.52 4.82
C LYS A 147 -24.66 12.90 3.60
N MET A 148 -23.85 11.86 3.82
CA MET A 148 -23.13 11.16 2.77
C MET A 148 -23.87 9.87 2.38
N SER A 149 -23.51 9.30 1.22
CA SER A 149 -24.03 8.03 0.72
C SER A 149 -23.83 6.91 1.77
N ASN A 150 -24.84 6.07 1.96
CA ASN A 150 -24.81 4.89 2.87
C ASN A 150 -23.78 3.82 2.47
N LYS A 151 -23.07 4.01 1.35
CA LYS A 151 -22.08 3.06 0.82
C LYS A 151 -20.66 3.27 1.36
N ILE A 152 -20.41 4.30 2.17
CA ILE A 152 -19.08 4.59 2.73
C ILE A 152 -19.16 4.41 4.24
N LYS A 153 -18.31 3.56 4.80
CA LYS A 153 -18.19 3.38 6.23
C LYS A 153 -17.44 4.58 6.83
N ILE A 154 -18.10 5.30 7.74
CA ILE A 154 -17.50 6.46 8.40
C ILE A 154 -16.94 6.04 9.76
N VAL A 155 -15.68 6.39 10.01
CA VAL A 155 -14.99 6.18 11.29
C VAL A 155 -14.53 7.53 11.83
N LYS A 156 -15.01 7.88 13.01
CA LYS A 156 -14.65 9.14 13.66
C LYS A 156 -13.29 9.03 14.36
N GLU A 157 -12.50 10.08 14.32
CA GLU A 157 -11.22 10.20 15.03
C GLU A 157 -11.34 9.80 16.51
N SER A 158 -12.46 10.17 17.15
CA SER A 158 -12.72 9.87 18.56
C SER A 158 -12.83 8.37 18.89
N SER A 159 -13.05 7.53 17.88
CA SER A 159 -13.19 6.08 18.08
C SER A 159 -11.87 5.41 18.46
N TYR A 160 -10.73 5.94 18.02
CA TYR A 160 -9.40 5.34 18.24
C TYR A 160 -8.32 6.42 18.34
N LYS A 161 -7.50 6.37 19.42
CA LYS A 161 -6.43 7.38 19.68
C LYS A 161 -5.39 7.47 18.57
N GLU A 162 -5.12 6.37 17.89
CA GLU A 162 -4.16 6.29 16.78
C GLU A 162 -4.59 7.11 15.58
N LEU A 163 -5.90 7.27 15.35
CA LEU A 163 -6.43 8.05 14.23
C LEU A 163 -6.04 9.54 14.34
N THR A 164 -5.98 10.09 15.54
CA THR A 164 -5.49 11.47 15.74
C THR A 164 -4.06 11.65 15.25
N LYS A 165 -3.18 10.68 15.56
CA LYS A 165 -1.79 10.70 15.10
C LYS A 165 -1.70 10.53 13.59
N ILE A 166 -2.54 9.67 13.01
CA ILE A 166 -2.58 9.39 11.58
C ILE A 166 -3.07 10.62 10.80
N LEU A 167 -4.16 11.25 11.21
CA LEU A 167 -4.67 12.48 10.60
C LEU A 167 -3.62 13.60 10.63
N LYS A 168 -2.95 13.81 11.76
CA LYS A 168 -1.84 14.76 11.89
C LYS A 168 -0.68 14.42 10.96
N LYS A 169 -0.28 13.14 10.88
CA LYS A 169 0.81 12.67 10.02
C LYS A 169 0.56 12.99 8.55
N PHE A 170 -0.67 12.86 8.09
CA PHE A 170 -1.05 13.14 6.70
C PHE A 170 -1.50 14.59 6.49
N ASN A 171 -1.51 15.41 7.55
CA ASN A 171 -2.00 16.81 7.54
C ASN A 171 -3.38 16.90 6.87
N ALA A 172 -4.34 16.11 7.37
CA ALA A 172 -5.67 15.97 6.78
C ALA A 172 -6.76 16.00 7.85
N ASP A 173 -7.89 16.62 7.53
CA ASP A 173 -9.09 16.58 8.35
C ASP A 173 -9.98 15.37 8.04
N ALA A 174 -9.81 14.78 6.86
CA ALA A 174 -10.39 13.48 6.54
C ALA A 174 -9.49 12.67 5.60
N ILE A 175 -9.57 11.34 5.71
CA ILE A 175 -8.84 10.39 4.87
C ILE A 175 -9.82 9.35 4.34
N LEU A 176 -9.95 9.26 3.02
CA LEU A 176 -10.69 8.21 2.35
C LEU A 176 -9.75 7.07 2.00
N VAL A 177 -9.96 5.91 2.62
CA VAL A 177 -9.15 4.71 2.46
C VAL A 177 -9.92 3.67 1.66
N ARG A 178 -9.26 3.09 0.67
CA ARG A 178 -9.80 2.04 -0.22
C ARG A 178 -9.84 0.69 0.51
N PRO A 179 -10.62 -0.27 -0.01
CA PRO A 179 -10.67 -1.65 0.53
C PRO A 179 -9.30 -2.35 0.58
N ASP A 180 -8.40 -2.06 -0.38
CA ASP A 180 -7.03 -2.58 -0.44
C ASP A 180 -6.03 -1.80 0.42
N ARG A 181 -6.52 -0.96 1.35
CA ARG A 181 -5.77 -0.18 2.34
C ARG A 181 -4.92 0.96 1.80
N PHE A 182 -5.01 1.29 0.55
CA PHE A 182 -4.36 2.50 0.04
C PHE A 182 -5.25 3.73 0.23
N ILE A 183 -4.62 4.87 0.49
CA ILE A 183 -5.29 6.17 0.57
C ILE A 183 -5.79 6.53 -0.84
N LEU A 184 -7.09 6.78 -0.95
CA LEU A 184 -7.68 7.29 -2.18
C LEU A 184 -7.54 8.79 -2.26
N GLN A 185 -7.83 9.49 -1.15
CA GLN A 185 -7.79 10.94 -1.08
C GLN A 185 -7.72 11.43 0.37
N THR A 186 -7.04 12.58 0.57
CA THR A 186 -7.05 13.34 1.83
C THR A 186 -7.76 14.69 1.65
N PHE A 187 -8.40 15.19 2.73
CA PHE A 187 -9.18 16.44 2.71
C PHE A 187 -8.80 17.32 3.89
#